data_3e57fc47d04aaafdc1fc9c4faf5aa2ba
#
_entry.id   3e57fc47d04aaafdc1fc9c4faf5aa2ba
#
_cell.length_a   1.000
_cell.length_b   1.000
_cell.length_c   1.000
_cell.angle_alpha   90.00
_cell.angle_beta   90.00
_cell.angle_gamma   90.00
#
_symmetry.space_group_name_H-M   'P 1'
#
loop_
_entity.id
_entity.type
_entity.pdbx_description
1 polymer ?
#
loop_
_entity_poly.entity_id
_entity_poly.type
_entity_poly.pdbx_seq_one_letter_code
_entity_poly.pdbx_strand_id
1 'polypeptide(L)'
;MNMLRRITVIVLSSLLAALPALPQPQTNNQPAGEINALIPAATRNSQPAKVKEDLNWNDLLQTQHSGRVRAGLKDGSILSLGSDSELRIVQHDSASQQTSLEMDFGKIRSQVVKINKPGGKFEMKTPNAVIGVIGTDFYVGFESNTTTVICYKGKVSVTPTNGAHAANNSGQSDAASNSIAVSAGQMVQITSEIPPSGFQTTNTPPATLQASLTDTDIPTSAGIPHQGHTLRWVIIGTAVAVGLGVGLGVGLTRGGGTTTPPPTDRNPAP
;
A
#
# COMPACT_ATOMS: atom_id res chain seq x y z
N MET A 1 -44.75 -48.38 40.06
CA MET A 1 -44.95 -47.43 38.92
C MET A 1 -43.89 -46.32 38.83
N ASN A 2 -43.01 -46.18 39.84
CA ASN A 2 -42.02 -45.08 39.86
C ASN A 2 -40.58 -45.45 39.40
N MET A 3 -40.28 -46.74 39.28
CA MET A 3 -38.93 -47.19 38.91
C MET A 3 -38.71 -47.20 37.38
N LEU A 4 -39.73 -47.59 36.61
CA LEU A 4 -39.68 -47.55 35.15
C LEU A 4 -39.56 -46.10 34.58
N ARG A 5 -40.23 -45.14 35.25
CA ARG A 5 -40.19 -43.73 34.84
C ARG A 5 -38.81 -43.06 35.04
N ARG A 6 -38.05 -43.52 36.06
CA ARG A 6 -36.68 -43.01 36.33
C ARG A 6 -35.64 -43.56 35.35
N ILE A 7 -35.82 -44.76 34.88
CA ILE A 7 -34.93 -45.40 33.91
C ILE A 7 -35.10 -44.76 32.53
N THR A 8 -36.33 -44.43 32.13
CA THR A 8 -36.63 -43.78 30.84
C THR A 8 -36.05 -42.35 30.75
N VAL A 9 -36.06 -41.60 31.86
CA VAL A 9 -35.47 -40.24 31.89
C VAL A 9 -33.94 -40.25 31.82
N ILE A 10 -33.28 -41.26 32.46
CA ILE A 10 -31.81 -41.35 32.42
C ILE A 10 -31.31 -41.81 31.04
N VAL A 11 -32.04 -42.70 30.35
CA VAL A 11 -31.65 -43.11 28.98
C VAL A 11 -31.89 -42.02 27.94
N LEU A 12 -32.90 -41.17 28.12
CA LEU A 12 -33.15 -40.04 27.21
C LEU A 12 -32.14 -38.92 27.38
N SER A 13 -31.58 -38.68 28.58
CA SER A 13 -30.57 -37.66 28.84
C SER A 13 -29.17 -38.05 28.35
N SER A 14 -28.85 -39.36 28.25
CA SER A 14 -27.55 -39.83 27.75
C SER A 14 -27.48 -39.86 26.20
N LEU A 15 -28.62 -39.83 25.49
CA LEU A 15 -28.65 -39.83 24.04
C LEU A 15 -28.43 -38.43 23.43
N LEU A 16 -28.56 -37.36 24.22
CA LEU A 16 -28.37 -35.97 23.76
C LEU A 16 -26.90 -35.50 23.78
N ALA A 17 -26.00 -36.31 24.36
CA ALA A 17 -24.58 -35.94 24.51
C ALA A 17 -23.68 -36.37 23.36
N ALA A 18 -24.18 -36.99 22.32
CA ALA A 18 -23.42 -37.53 21.19
C ALA A 18 -23.73 -36.85 19.85
N LEU A 19 -24.02 -35.54 19.85
CA LEU A 19 -23.96 -34.76 18.59
C LEU A 19 -22.49 -34.60 18.21
N PRO A 20 -22.06 -35.13 17.04
CA PRO A 20 -20.69 -34.82 16.57
C PRO A 20 -20.56 -33.32 16.44
N ALA A 21 -19.56 -32.76 17.12
CA ALA A 21 -19.21 -31.37 16.99
C ALA A 21 -18.92 -31.13 15.49
N LEU A 22 -19.76 -30.35 14.84
CA LEU A 22 -19.47 -29.91 13.48
C LEU A 22 -18.11 -29.23 13.48
N PRO A 23 -17.22 -29.55 12.51
CA PRO A 23 -15.93 -28.89 12.41
C PRO A 23 -16.19 -27.40 12.30
N GLN A 24 -15.81 -26.64 13.31
CA GLN A 24 -15.84 -25.19 13.27
C GLN A 24 -14.88 -24.76 12.16
N PRO A 25 -15.27 -23.86 11.26
CA PRO A 25 -14.32 -23.28 10.31
C PRO A 25 -13.18 -22.65 11.13
N GLN A 26 -12.01 -23.27 11.06
CA GLN A 26 -10.81 -22.71 11.67
C GLN A 26 -10.48 -21.46 10.84
N THR A 27 -10.86 -20.30 11.33
CA THR A 27 -10.29 -19.06 10.85
C THR A 27 -8.80 -19.14 11.14
N ASN A 28 -7.99 -19.29 10.09
CA ASN A 28 -6.53 -19.21 10.18
C ASN A 28 -6.18 -17.79 10.64
N ASN A 29 -6.25 -17.57 11.93
CA ASN A 29 -5.98 -16.27 12.55
C ASN A 29 -4.46 -16.09 12.72
N GLN A 30 -3.71 -16.30 11.63
CA GLN A 30 -2.26 -16.09 11.64
C GLN A 30 -1.95 -14.61 11.56
N PRO A 31 -1.09 -14.10 12.45
CA PRO A 31 -0.78 -12.69 12.51
C PRO A 31 0.03 -12.24 11.30
N ALA A 32 -0.50 -11.26 10.57
CA ALA A 32 0.11 -10.68 9.38
C ALA A 32 0.88 -9.38 9.66
N GLY A 33 0.44 -8.58 10.63
CA GLY A 33 1.02 -7.27 10.90
C GLY A 33 0.20 -6.47 11.91
N GLU A 34 0.28 -5.14 11.83
CA GLU A 34 -0.50 -4.21 12.66
C GLU A 34 -0.84 -2.92 11.90
N ILE A 35 -1.86 -2.21 12.35
CA ILE A 35 -2.22 -0.88 11.85
C ILE A 35 -1.33 0.16 12.53
N ASN A 36 -0.39 0.74 11.78
CA ASN A 36 0.57 1.71 12.30
C ASN A 36 0.01 3.13 12.39
N ALA A 37 -0.88 3.50 11.46
CA ALA A 37 -1.56 4.79 11.43
C ALA A 37 -2.87 4.68 10.66
N LEU A 38 -3.83 5.54 10.98
CA LEU A 38 -5.07 5.66 10.22
C LEU A 38 -5.61 7.10 10.26
N ILE A 39 -6.35 7.45 9.22
CA ILE A 39 -7.27 8.57 9.19
C ILE A 39 -8.68 7.97 9.18
N PRO A 40 -9.56 8.31 10.11
CA PRO A 40 -10.95 7.88 10.06
C PRO A 40 -11.66 8.39 8.77
N ALA A 41 -12.62 7.69 8.16
CA ALA A 41 -13.22 6.44 8.55
C ALA A 41 -12.56 5.25 7.83
N ALA A 42 -12.10 4.32 8.63
CA ALA A 42 -11.55 3.05 8.15
C ALA A 42 -12.11 1.91 9.01
N THR A 43 -12.30 0.75 8.39
CA THR A 43 -12.79 -0.45 9.08
C THR A 43 -11.86 -1.64 8.83
N ARG A 44 -11.85 -2.56 9.79
CA ARG A 44 -11.29 -3.90 9.67
C ARG A 44 -12.42 -4.90 9.91
N ASN A 45 -12.69 -5.78 8.96
CA ASN A 45 -13.78 -6.76 9.04
C ASN A 45 -15.13 -6.12 9.43
N SER A 46 -15.47 -4.98 8.80
CA SER A 46 -16.69 -4.18 9.05
C SER A 46 -16.77 -3.54 10.44
N GLN A 47 -15.72 -3.61 11.28
CA GLN A 47 -15.64 -2.90 12.55
C GLN A 47 -14.70 -1.70 12.43
N PRO A 48 -14.94 -0.60 13.16
CA PRO A 48 -14.04 0.55 13.15
C PRO A 48 -12.60 0.14 13.47
N ALA A 49 -11.67 0.44 12.58
CA ALA A 49 -10.26 0.11 12.74
C ALA A 49 -9.59 1.03 13.78
N LYS A 50 -8.57 0.51 14.45
CA LYS A 50 -7.80 1.23 15.48
C LYS A 50 -6.31 1.15 15.20
N VAL A 51 -5.57 2.20 15.60
CA VAL A 51 -4.10 2.18 15.58
C VAL A 51 -3.59 1.14 16.59
N LYS A 52 -2.54 0.42 16.24
CA LYS A 52 -1.97 -0.73 16.97
C LYS A 52 -2.91 -1.95 17.06
N GLU A 53 -3.87 -2.03 16.16
CA GLU A 53 -4.70 -3.23 16.02
C GLU A 53 -3.95 -4.27 15.18
N ASP A 54 -3.90 -5.51 15.69
CA ASP A 54 -3.28 -6.62 14.98
C ASP A 54 -4.06 -6.98 13.71
N LEU A 55 -3.32 -7.24 12.65
CA LEU A 55 -3.83 -7.73 11.38
C LEU A 55 -3.53 -9.21 11.23
N ASN A 56 -4.50 -9.96 10.74
CA ASN A 56 -4.41 -11.39 10.52
C ASN A 56 -4.69 -11.76 9.06
N TRP A 57 -4.43 -13.01 8.72
CA TRP A 57 -4.83 -13.55 7.43
C TRP A 57 -6.35 -13.47 7.25
N ASN A 58 -6.78 -13.20 6.05
CA ASN A 58 -8.15 -12.96 5.62
C ASN A 58 -8.80 -11.68 6.17
N ASP A 59 -8.07 -10.83 6.89
CA ASP A 59 -8.61 -9.53 7.27
C ASP A 59 -8.89 -8.66 6.06
N LEU A 60 -10.04 -8.01 6.11
CA LEU A 60 -10.50 -7.04 5.13
C LEU A 60 -10.37 -5.63 5.70
N LEU A 61 -9.52 -4.82 5.09
CA LEU A 61 -9.36 -3.40 5.39
C LEU A 61 -10.16 -2.60 4.36
N GLN A 62 -10.99 -1.67 4.84
CA GLN A 62 -11.74 -0.76 3.99
C GLN A 62 -11.56 0.66 4.48
N THR A 63 -11.41 1.59 3.55
CA THR A 63 -11.38 3.02 3.79
C THR A 63 -12.55 3.69 3.08
N GLN A 64 -13.17 4.67 3.73
CA GLN A 64 -14.19 5.51 3.13
C GLN A 64 -13.56 6.79 2.58
N HIS A 65 -14.40 7.66 2.06
CA HIS A 65 -13.98 8.99 1.59
C HIS A 65 -13.18 9.70 2.68
N SER A 66 -11.99 10.19 2.35
CA SER A 66 -10.98 10.77 3.26
C SER A 66 -10.30 9.80 4.23
N GLY A 67 -10.78 8.57 4.38
CA GLY A 67 -10.12 7.55 5.20
C GLY A 67 -8.79 7.08 4.61
N ARG A 68 -7.82 6.75 5.45
CA ARG A 68 -6.55 6.13 5.04
C ARG A 68 -6.07 5.17 6.12
N VAL A 69 -5.37 4.11 5.70
CA VAL A 69 -4.77 3.15 6.62
C VAL A 69 -3.32 2.90 6.21
N ARG A 70 -2.41 2.94 7.19
CA ARG A 70 -1.05 2.44 7.03
C ARG A 70 -0.88 1.19 7.89
N ALA A 71 -0.66 0.07 7.22
CA ALA A 71 -0.41 -1.21 7.85
C ALA A 71 1.07 -1.59 7.70
N GLY A 72 1.68 -2.05 8.79
CA GLY A 72 3.01 -2.65 8.80
C GLY A 72 2.87 -4.17 8.82
N LEU A 73 3.45 -4.86 7.86
CA LEU A 73 3.51 -6.32 7.85
C LEU A 73 4.69 -6.82 8.70
N LYS A 74 4.62 -8.07 9.15
CA LYS A 74 5.66 -8.65 10.03
C LYS A 74 7.03 -8.80 9.39
N ASP A 75 7.11 -8.80 8.07
CA ASP A 75 8.38 -8.80 7.32
C ASP A 75 9.01 -7.40 7.20
N GLY A 76 8.33 -6.36 7.68
CA GLY A 76 8.72 -4.95 7.58
C GLY A 76 8.19 -4.23 6.33
N SER A 77 7.42 -4.89 5.49
CA SER A 77 6.72 -4.25 4.37
C SER A 77 5.63 -3.32 4.87
N ILE A 78 5.39 -2.23 4.15
CA ILE A 78 4.40 -1.21 4.51
C ILE A 78 3.34 -1.13 3.40
N LEU A 79 2.08 -1.19 3.80
CA LEU A 79 0.91 -1.02 2.95
C LEU A 79 0.21 0.28 3.34
N SER A 80 0.02 1.18 2.39
CA SER A 80 -0.67 2.47 2.59
C SER A 80 -1.89 2.53 1.69
N LEU A 81 -3.08 2.31 2.28
CA LEU A 81 -4.36 2.41 1.59
C LEU A 81 -4.79 3.87 1.49
N GLY A 82 -5.18 4.29 0.28
CA GLY A 82 -5.81 5.57 0.04
C GLY A 82 -7.28 5.61 0.46
N SER A 83 -7.97 6.70 0.14
CA SER A 83 -9.42 6.80 0.33
C SER A 83 -10.19 5.88 -0.62
N ASP A 84 -11.42 5.51 -0.22
CA ASP A 84 -12.34 4.71 -1.02
C ASP A 84 -11.65 3.44 -1.55
N SER A 85 -11.07 2.65 -0.64
CA SER A 85 -10.26 1.48 -1.00
C SER A 85 -10.62 0.26 -0.17
N GLU A 86 -10.45 -0.91 -0.77
CA GLU A 86 -10.64 -2.20 -0.12
C GLU A 86 -9.43 -3.11 -0.37
N LEU A 87 -8.89 -3.69 0.69
CA LEU A 87 -7.76 -4.60 0.64
C LEU A 87 -8.01 -5.80 1.55
N ARG A 88 -7.87 -7.00 1.01
CA ARG A 88 -7.84 -8.25 1.77
C ARG A 88 -6.41 -8.77 1.89
N ILE A 89 -6.01 -9.11 3.10
CA ILE A 89 -4.76 -9.81 3.38
C ILE A 89 -5.03 -11.31 3.29
N VAL A 90 -4.91 -11.90 2.11
CA VAL A 90 -5.22 -13.34 1.92
C VAL A 90 -4.23 -14.19 2.71
N GLN A 91 -2.94 -13.85 2.63
CA GLN A 91 -1.85 -14.55 3.31
C GLN A 91 -0.67 -13.60 3.53
N HIS A 92 -0.01 -13.74 4.67
CA HIS A 92 1.30 -13.13 4.90
C HIS A 92 2.14 -14.00 5.84
N ASP A 93 3.10 -14.73 5.30
CA ASP A 93 4.08 -15.49 6.05
C ASP A 93 5.46 -14.82 5.94
N SER A 94 5.87 -14.17 7.03
CA SER A 94 7.16 -13.48 7.12
C SER A 94 8.36 -14.45 7.12
N ALA A 95 8.17 -15.72 7.54
CA ALA A 95 9.24 -16.70 7.58
C ALA A 95 9.61 -17.22 6.18
N SER A 96 8.61 -17.49 5.34
CA SER A 96 8.79 -17.90 3.95
C SER A 96 8.83 -16.69 2.99
N GLN A 97 8.56 -15.47 3.48
CA GLN A 97 8.40 -14.25 2.68
C GLN A 97 7.35 -14.43 1.58
N GLN A 98 6.23 -15.04 1.90
CA GLN A 98 5.10 -15.18 1.00
C GLN A 98 3.97 -14.26 1.42
N THR A 99 3.57 -13.38 0.52
CA THR A 99 2.46 -12.44 0.73
C THR A 99 1.51 -12.50 -0.46
N SER A 100 0.22 -12.65 -0.19
CA SER A 100 -0.85 -12.57 -1.17
C SER A 100 -1.91 -11.59 -0.68
N LEU A 101 -2.20 -10.60 -1.50
CA LEU A 101 -3.17 -9.54 -1.26
C LEU A 101 -4.21 -9.53 -2.38
N GLU A 102 -5.43 -9.12 -2.07
CA GLU A 102 -6.49 -8.88 -3.05
C GLU A 102 -7.05 -7.47 -2.83
N MET A 103 -7.20 -6.72 -3.91
CA MET A 103 -7.76 -5.37 -3.93
C MET A 103 -8.90 -5.31 -4.94
N ASP A 104 -10.13 -5.11 -4.47
CA ASP A 104 -11.31 -5.09 -5.31
C ASP A 104 -11.58 -3.69 -5.89
N PHE A 105 -11.20 -2.64 -5.17
CA PHE A 105 -11.26 -1.25 -5.65
C PHE A 105 -10.34 -0.34 -4.83
N GLY A 106 -10.05 0.84 -5.38
CA GLY A 106 -9.36 1.93 -4.71
C GLY A 106 -7.87 2.01 -5.00
N LYS A 107 -7.06 2.40 -4.01
CA LYS A 107 -5.67 2.83 -4.19
C LYS A 107 -4.80 2.32 -3.04
N ILE A 108 -3.63 1.80 -3.40
CA ILE A 108 -2.65 1.35 -2.42
C ILE A 108 -1.23 1.65 -2.90
N ARG A 109 -0.37 2.11 -1.99
CA ARG A 109 1.07 2.09 -2.17
C ARG A 109 1.67 1.01 -1.29
N SER A 110 2.51 0.19 -1.86
CA SER A 110 3.19 -0.90 -1.18
C SER A 110 4.70 -0.68 -1.24
N GLN A 111 5.31 -0.61 -0.06
CA GLN A 111 6.77 -0.58 0.09
C GLN A 111 7.21 -1.95 0.58
N VAL A 112 7.60 -2.81 -0.34
CA VAL A 112 7.92 -4.21 -0.08
C VAL A 112 9.40 -4.38 0.20
N VAL A 113 9.73 -5.03 1.31
CA VAL A 113 11.12 -5.39 1.63
C VAL A 113 11.63 -6.41 0.62
N LYS A 114 12.95 -6.41 0.41
CA LYS A 114 13.58 -7.34 -0.53
C LYS A 114 13.36 -8.79 -0.12
N ILE A 115 12.79 -9.57 -1.02
CA ILE A 115 12.60 -11.01 -0.84
C ILE A 115 13.92 -11.73 -1.13
N ASN A 116 14.40 -12.48 -0.14
CA ASN A 116 15.67 -13.22 -0.23
C ASN A 116 15.47 -14.73 -0.04
N LYS A 117 14.28 -15.18 0.34
CA LYS A 117 13.98 -16.60 0.55
C LYS A 117 13.67 -17.29 -0.77
N PRO A 118 14.18 -18.50 -1.00
CA PRO A 118 13.76 -19.32 -2.13
C PRO A 118 12.25 -19.57 -2.09
N GLY A 119 11.56 -19.31 -3.21
CA GLY A 119 10.11 -19.44 -3.29
C GLY A 119 9.32 -18.30 -2.62
N GLY A 120 10.00 -17.32 -2.01
CA GLY A 120 9.35 -16.12 -1.51
C GLY A 120 8.75 -15.32 -2.65
N LYS A 121 7.56 -14.74 -2.42
CA LYS A 121 6.88 -13.88 -3.39
C LYS A 121 5.97 -12.87 -2.70
N PHE A 122 5.83 -11.71 -3.30
CA PHE A 122 4.79 -10.77 -2.96
C PHE A 122 3.88 -10.60 -4.17
N GLU A 123 2.60 -10.89 -4.00
CA GLU A 123 1.60 -10.85 -5.05
C GLU A 123 0.39 -10.04 -4.60
N MET A 124 -0.06 -9.15 -5.47
CA MET A 124 -1.32 -8.41 -5.30
C MET A 124 -2.21 -8.67 -6.51
N LYS A 125 -3.46 -9.04 -6.25
CA LYS A 125 -4.46 -9.26 -7.28
C LYS A 125 -5.45 -8.11 -7.31
N THR A 126 -5.79 -7.68 -8.51
CA THR A 126 -6.94 -6.85 -8.83
C THR A 126 -7.89 -7.64 -9.74
N PRO A 127 -9.12 -7.18 -10.00
CA PRO A 127 -10.04 -7.89 -10.87
C PRO A 127 -9.49 -8.20 -12.28
N ASN A 128 -8.58 -7.38 -12.82
CA ASN A 128 -8.05 -7.55 -14.17
C ASN A 128 -6.53 -7.71 -14.29
N ALA A 129 -5.79 -7.77 -13.16
CA ALA A 129 -4.34 -7.97 -13.17
C ALA A 129 -3.82 -8.70 -11.93
N VAL A 130 -2.71 -9.41 -12.10
CA VAL A 130 -1.88 -9.93 -11.02
C VAL A 130 -0.55 -9.20 -11.03
N ILE A 131 -0.19 -8.60 -9.90
CA ILE A 131 1.00 -7.78 -9.72
C ILE A 131 2.00 -8.55 -8.83
N GLY A 132 3.19 -8.84 -9.33
CA GLY A 132 4.26 -9.55 -8.61
C GLY A 132 5.50 -8.67 -8.44
N VAL A 133 6.15 -8.73 -7.25
CA VAL A 133 7.36 -7.96 -6.94
C VAL A 133 8.34 -8.74 -6.07
N ILE A 134 9.61 -8.31 -6.04
CA ILE A 134 10.69 -8.93 -5.25
C ILE A 134 11.37 -7.91 -4.32
N GLY A 135 10.75 -6.78 -4.07
CA GLY A 135 11.33 -5.72 -3.23
C GLY A 135 11.27 -4.38 -3.94
N THR A 136 10.15 -3.75 -3.85
CA THR A 136 9.74 -2.67 -4.75
C THR A 136 8.88 -1.67 -3.97
N ASP A 137 9.01 -0.39 -4.31
CA ASP A 137 8.07 0.63 -3.92
C ASP A 137 7.19 0.94 -5.12
N PHE A 138 5.89 0.70 -5.00
CA PHE A 138 4.95 0.80 -6.11
C PHE A 138 3.54 1.17 -5.65
N TYR A 139 2.76 1.69 -6.57
CA TYR A 139 1.36 2.03 -6.42
C TYR A 139 0.50 1.16 -7.33
N VAL A 140 -0.65 0.78 -6.82
CA VAL A 140 -1.72 0.15 -7.57
C VAL A 140 -3.01 0.91 -7.31
N GLY A 141 -3.69 1.31 -8.37
CA GLY A 141 -5.05 1.84 -8.33
C GLY A 141 -5.97 0.97 -9.17
N PHE A 142 -7.16 0.66 -8.67
CA PHE A 142 -8.21 0.01 -9.45
C PHE A 142 -9.48 0.85 -9.36
N GLU A 143 -9.75 1.54 -10.44
CA GLU A 143 -10.93 2.41 -10.58
C GLU A 143 -11.48 2.30 -12.00
N SER A 144 -12.79 2.41 -12.15
CA SER A 144 -13.48 2.37 -13.47
C SER A 144 -12.99 1.21 -14.34
N ASN A 145 -12.87 0.02 -13.74
CA ASN A 145 -12.44 -1.21 -14.41
C ASN A 145 -11.03 -1.15 -15.04
N THR A 146 -10.18 -0.27 -14.51
CA THR A 146 -8.79 -0.08 -14.96
C THR A 146 -7.86 -0.25 -13.79
N THR A 147 -6.88 -1.19 -13.90
CA THR A 147 -5.75 -1.27 -12.98
C THR A 147 -4.62 -0.39 -13.48
N THR A 148 -4.25 0.59 -12.68
CA THR A 148 -3.07 1.44 -12.91
C THR A 148 -1.96 1.00 -11.96
N VAL A 149 -0.80 0.65 -12.50
CA VAL A 149 0.40 0.29 -11.72
C VAL A 149 1.50 1.29 -12.01
N ILE A 150 2.07 1.90 -10.96
CA ILE A 150 3.20 2.82 -11.04
C ILE A 150 4.35 2.26 -10.21
N CYS A 151 5.54 2.15 -10.79
CA CYS A 151 6.74 1.73 -10.08
C CYS A 151 7.56 2.95 -9.66
N TYR A 152 7.75 3.17 -8.34
CA TYR A 152 8.62 4.23 -7.83
C TYR A 152 10.08 3.78 -7.71
N LYS A 153 10.28 2.52 -7.28
CA LYS A 153 11.62 1.96 -7.10
C LYS A 153 11.60 0.45 -7.33
N GLY A 154 12.56 -0.06 -8.06
CA GLY A 154 12.69 -1.48 -8.38
C GLY A 154 12.03 -1.85 -9.70
N LYS A 155 11.36 -2.98 -9.73
CA LYS A 155 10.66 -3.51 -10.90
C LYS A 155 9.41 -4.26 -10.47
N VAL A 156 8.31 -4.04 -11.17
CA VAL A 156 7.02 -4.71 -10.97
C VAL A 156 6.73 -5.57 -12.19
N SER A 157 6.26 -6.79 -11.97
CA SER A 157 5.72 -7.67 -13.02
C SER A 157 4.20 -7.60 -12.96
N VAL A 158 3.56 -7.24 -14.06
CA VAL A 158 2.09 -7.13 -14.17
C VAL A 158 1.59 -8.12 -15.20
N THR A 159 0.73 -9.04 -14.79
CA THR A 159 0.12 -10.05 -15.65
C THR A 159 -1.39 -9.78 -15.76
N PRO A 160 -1.91 -9.39 -16.93
CA PRO A 160 -3.35 -9.25 -17.15
C PRO A 160 -4.08 -10.58 -16.94
N THR A 161 -5.26 -10.57 -16.31
CA THR A 161 -6.08 -11.77 -16.07
C THR A 161 -7.06 -12.07 -17.18
N ASN A 162 -7.36 -11.12 -18.04
CA ASN A 162 -8.32 -11.24 -19.14
C ASN A 162 -7.82 -11.98 -20.39
N GLY A 163 -6.77 -12.80 -20.26
CA GLY A 163 -6.20 -13.57 -21.38
C GLY A 163 -5.46 -12.74 -22.42
N ALA A 164 -5.23 -11.45 -22.13
CA ALA A 164 -4.44 -10.57 -22.98
C ALA A 164 -2.99 -11.05 -23.03
N HIS A 165 -2.63 -11.68 -24.11
CA HIS A 165 -1.24 -11.92 -24.44
C HIS A 165 -0.54 -10.56 -24.63
N ALA A 166 0.59 -10.35 -23.96
CA ALA A 166 1.50 -9.31 -24.40
C ALA A 166 1.78 -9.59 -25.90
N ALA A 167 1.52 -8.60 -26.75
CA ALA A 167 1.72 -8.77 -28.19
C ALA A 167 3.23 -8.85 -28.46
N ASN A 168 3.80 -10.04 -28.27
CA ASN A 168 5.13 -10.35 -28.75
C ASN A 168 5.00 -10.80 -30.19
N ASN A 169 5.51 -10.01 -31.12
CA ASN A 169 5.63 -10.30 -32.55
C ASN A 169 6.55 -11.49 -32.88
N SER A 170 6.79 -12.39 -31.95
CA SER A 170 7.54 -13.62 -32.18
C SER A 170 6.69 -14.80 -31.69
N GLY A 171 6.16 -15.57 -32.64
CA GLY A 171 5.24 -16.69 -32.47
C GLY A 171 5.74 -17.86 -31.63
N GLN A 172 6.11 -17.61 -30.38
CA GLN A 172 6.52 -18.60 -29.40
C GLN A 172 5.66 -18.38 -28.14
N SER A 173 4.67 -19.24 -27.98
CA SER A 173 3.77 -19.29 -26.84
C SER A 173 4.43 -20.00 -25.66
N ASP A 174 5.30 -19.31 -24.94
CA ASP A 174 5.73 -19.76 -23.63
C ASP A 174 4.80 -19.13 -22.58
N ALA A 175 4.16 -19.96 -21.76
CA ALA A 175 3.23 -19.57 -20.72
C ALA A 175 3.83 -18.63 -19.64
N ALA A 176 5.10 -18.29 -19.75
CA ALA A 176 5.84 -17.32 -18.91
C ALA A 176 5.88 -15.90 -19.50
N SER A 177 5.31 -15.65 -20.69
CA SER A 177 5.56 -14.41 -21.47
C SER A 177 4.45 -13.36 -21.40
N ASN A 178 3.39 -13.58 -20.62
CA ASN A 178 2.26 -12.62 -20.56
C ASN A 178 2.47 -11.49 -19.53
N SER A 179 3.62 -11.42 -18.88
CA SER A 179 3.86 -10.40 -17.87
C SER A 179 4.56 -9.17 -18.46
N ILE A 180 4.08 -8.01 -18.05
CA ILE A 180 4.61 -6.71 -18.43
C ILE A 180 5.54 -6.23 -17.31
N ALA A 181 6.80 -5.94 -17.65
CA ALA A 181 7.77 -5.43 -16.68
C ALA A 181 7.66 -3.89 -16.60
N VAL A 182 7.30 -3.37 -15.44
CA VAL A 182 7.21 -1.93 -15.15
C VAL A 182 8.42 -1.53 -14.32
N SER A 183 9.31 -0.73 -14.87
CA SER A 183 10.53 -0.24 -14.22
C SER A 183 10.28 1.05 -13.45
N ALA A 184 11.23 1.44 -12.61
CA ALA A 184 11.14 2.70 -11.84
C ALA A 184 10.88 3.91 -12.76
N GLY A 185 9.92 4.76 -12.39
CA GLY A 185 9.45 5.91 -13.17
C GLY A 185 8.44 5.58 -14.26
N GLN A 186 8.11 4.30 -14.46
CA GLN A 186 7.14 3.86 -15.45
C GLN A 186 5.79 3.50 -14.81
N MET A 187 4.76 3.50 -15.65
CA MET A 187 3.43 3.03 -15.34
C MET A 187 2.86 2.17 -16.46
N VAL A 188 1.87 1.35 -16.11
CA VAL A 188 1.03 0.61 -17.05
C VAL A 188 -0.42 0.71 -16.60
N GLN A 189 -1.34 0.71 -17.56
CA GLN A 189 -2.78 0.63 -17.32
C GLN A 189 -3.32 -0.64 -17.98
N ILE A 190 -4.00 -1.45 -17.18
CA ILE A 190 -4.66 -2.68 -17.62
C ILE A 190 -6.16 -2.44 -17.57
N THR A 191 -6.79 -2.49 -18.73
CA THR A 191 -8.23 -2.38 -18.89
C THR A 191 -8.83 -3.75 -19.20
N SER A 192 -10.15 -3.88 -19.13
CA SER A 192 -10.85 -5.12 -19.55
C SER A 192 -10.75 -5.35 -21.06
N GLU A 193 -10.67 -4.30 -21.85
CA GLU A 193 -10.45 -4.38 -23.28
C GLU A 193 -8.96 -4.38 -23.59
N ILE A 194 -8.54 -5.32 -24.43
CA ILE A 194 -7.14 -5.43 -24.86
C ILE A 194 -6.90 -4.45 -26.00
N PRO A 195 -6.00 -3.46 -25.86
CA PRO A 195 -5.64 -2.60 -26.98
C PRO A 195 -5.05 -3.42 -28.15
N PRO A 196 -5.28 -3.04 -29.41
CA PRO A 196 -4.68 -3.74 -30.56
C PRO A 196 -3.15 -3.85 -30.52
N SER A 197 -2.49 -2.89 -29.87
CA SER A 197 -1.04 -2.87 -29.65
C SER A 197 -0.59 -3.65 -28.40
N GLY A 198 -1.50 -4.31 -27.67
CA GLY A 198 -1.26 -4.85 -26.33
C GLY A 198 -1.07 -3.73 -25.29
N PHE A 199 -0.89 -4.15 -24.02
CA PHE A 199 -0.61 -3.20 -22.95
C PHE A 199 0.85 -2.74 -23.00
N GLN A 200 1.07 -1.43 -22.92
CA GLN A 200 2.38 -0.81 -23.02
C GLN A 200 2.74 -0.08 -21.73
N THR A 201 4.00 -0.10 -21.37
CA THR A 201 4.53 0.76 -20.30
C THR A 201 4.82 2.15 -20.85
N THR A 202 4.49 3.17 -20.06
CA THR A 202 4.78 4.57 -20.37
C THR A 202 5.52 5.23 -19.21
N ASN A 203 6.24 6.32 -19.47
CA ASN A 203 6.81 7.10 -18.39
C ASN A 203 5.69 7.76 -17.59
N THR A 204 5.76 7.67 -16.27
CA THR A 204 4.75 8.28 -15.39
C THR A 204 4.86 9.80 -15.44
N PRO A 205 3.78 10.52 -15.83
CA PRO A 205 3.78 11.98 -15.79
C PRO A 205 4.02 12.48 -14.34
N PRO A 206 4.79 13.57 -14.15
CA PRO A 206 5.08 14.10 -12.80
C PRO A 206 3.84 14.41 -11.97
N ALA A 207 2.77 14.91 -12.60
CA ALA A 207 1.49 15.17 -11.92
C ALA A 207 0.84 13.88 -11.40
N THR A 208 0.83 12.80 -12.20
CA THR A 208 0.30 11.49 -11.83
C THR A 208 1.13 10.88 -10.70
N LEU A 209 2.46 11.00 -10.78
CA LEU A 209 3.36 10.54 -9.72
C LEU A 209 3.07 11.25 -8.39
N GLN A 210 2.94 12.58 -8.42
CA GLN A 210 2.63 13.36 -7.22
C GLN A 210 1.24 13.02 -6.66
N ALA A 211 0.23 12.91 -7.52
CA ALA A 211 -1.12 12.54 -7.11
C ALA A 211 -1.15 11.18 -6.39
N SER A 212 -0.52 10.16 -6.98
CA SER A 212 -0.50 8.81 -6.38
C SER A 212 0.23 8.76 -5.04
N LEU A 213 1.27 9.56 -4.84
CA LEU A 213 1.94 9.72 -3.54
C LEU A 213 1.01 10.38 -2.51
N THR A 214 0.34 11.47 -2.89
CA THR A 214 -0.58 12.22 -2.01
C THR A 214 -1.82 11.38 -1.64
N ASP A 215 -2.34 10.61 -2.58
CA ASP A 215 -3.53 9.77 -2.38
C ASP A 215 -3.32 8.69 -1.31
N THR A 216 -2.11 8.21 -1.16
CA THR A 216 -1.76 7.12 -0.24
C THR A 216 -0.93 7.57 0.97
N ASP A 217 -0.58 8.86 1.06
CA ASP A 217 0.16 9.36 2.22
C ASP A 217 -0.76 9.65 3.41
N ILE A 218 -0.29 9.26 4.59
CA ILE A 218 -0.85 9.71 5.85
C ILE A 218 0.13 10.73 6.41
N PRO A 219 -0.23 12.04 6.41
CA PRO A 219 0.65 13.04 6.95
C PRO A 219 0.98 12.69 8.41
N THR A 220 2.24 12.65 8.72
CA THR A 220 2.71 12.44 10.09
C THR A 220 2.35 13.71 10.86
N SER A 221 1.16 13.76 11.47
CA SER A 221 0.86 14.81 12.44
C SER A 221 1.87 14.66 13.58
N ALA A 222 2.61 15.70 13.83
CA ALA A 222 3.61 15.78 14.88
C ALA A 222 3.03 15.29 16.22
N GLY A 223 3.49 14.15 16.74
CA GLY A 223 3.09 13.73 18.06
C GLY A 223 3.07 12.25 18.41
N ILE A 224 3.68 11.35 17.65
CA ILE A 224 3.90 9.98 18.14
C ILE A 224 5.39 9.77 18.36
N PRO A 225 5.86 9.55 19.62
CA PRO A 225 7.26 9.26 19.85
C PRO A 225 7.62 7.92 19.20
N HIS A 226 8.51 7.97 18.25
CA HIS A 226 9.11 6.77 17.65
C HIS A 226 9.95 6.08 18.73
N GLN A 227 9.46 4.98 19.28
CA GLN A 227 10.35 4.04 19.94
C GLN A 227 11.12 3.28 18.88
N GLY A 228 12.45 3.52 18.91
CA GLY A 228 13.36 3.15 17.86
C GLY A 228 13.50 1.66 17.63
N HIS A 229 13.30 1.28 16.43
CA HIS A 229 14.12 0.29 15.74
C HIS A 229 14.70 0.99 14.53
N THR A 230 15.99 1.25 14.59
CA THR A 230 16.74 1.98 13.57
C THR A 230 16.92 1.14 12.30
N LEU A 231 15.92 1.10 11.45
CA LEU A 231 16.13 0.85 10.04
C LEU A 231 16.24 2.24 9.37
N ARG A 232 17.46 2.67 9.18
CA ARG A 232 17.78 3.91 8.46
C ARG A 232 17.39 3.75 6.98
N TRP A 233 16.15 4.07 6.66
CA TRP A 233 15.79 4.38 5.29
C TRP A 233 16.20 5.83 5.03
N VAL A 234 17.26 6.00 4.27
CA VAL A 234 17.63 7.32 3.76
C VAL A 234 16.57 7.71 2.75
N ILE A 235 15.62 8.54 3.18
CA ILE A 235 14.75 9.28 2.27
C ILE A 235 15.63 10.35 1.64
N ILE A 236 16.14 10.10 0.43
CA ILE A 236 16.70 11.15 -0.42
C ILE A 236 15.49 11.88 -1.01
N GLY A 237 14.95 12.80 -0.23
CA GLY A 237 14.03 13.81 -0.73
C GLY A 237 14.83 14.82 -1.56
N THR A 238 14.88 14.66 -2.87
CA THR A 238 15.26 15.76 -3.74
C THR A 238 14.12 16.76 -3.75
N ALA A 239 14.22 17.77 -2.88
CA ALA A 239 13.40 18.97 -3.00
C ALA A 239 13.83 19.70 -4.27
N VAL A 240 13.05 19.53 -5.34
CA VAL A 240 13.12 20.45 -6.47
C VAL A 240 12.40 21.73 -6.05
N ALA A 241 13.17 22.70 -5.58
CA ALA A 241 12.68 24.04 -5.36
C ALA A 241 12.45 24.69 -6.74
N VAL A 242 11.20 24.66 -7.21
CA VAL A 242 10.77 25.55 -8.29
C VAL A 242 10.52 26.92 -7.66
N GLY A 243 11.50 27.81 -7.82
CA GLY A 243 11.38 29.20 -7.44
C GLY A 243 10.39 29.93 -8.38
N LEU A 244 9.24 30.27 -7.85
CA LEU A 244 8.42 31.35 -8.36
C LEU A 244 8.50 32.50 -7.37
N GLY A 245 9.33 33.48 -7.72
CA GLY A 245 9.42 34.75 -7.01
C GLY A 245 8.12 35.55 -7.17
N VAL A 246 7.43 35.77 -6.07
CA VAL A 246 6.52 36.92 -5.94
C VAL A 246 6.92 37.66 -4.69
N GLY A 247 7.52 38.80 -4.88
CA GLY A 247 7.86 39.72 -3.81
C GLY A 247 6.61 40.38 -3.25
N LEU A 248 6.45 40.28 -1.94
CA LEU A 248 5.66 41.22 -1.18
C LEU A 248 6.48 41.62 0.03
N GLY A 249 6.97 42.85 -0.02
CA GLY A 249 7.65 43.50 1.09
C GLY A 249 6.68 43.79 2.22
N VAL A 250 7.05 43.39 3.43
CA VAL A 250 6.52 43.99 4.64
C VAL A 250 7.70 44.37 5.52
N GLY A 251 7.90 45.65 5.64
CA GLY A 251 8.92 46.23 6.50
C GLY A 251 8.55 46.06 7.98
N LEU A 252 9.53 45.72 8.78
CA LEU A 252 9.52 45.95 10.21
C LEU A 252 10.85 46.55 10.66
N THR A 253 10.76 47.80 11.04
CA THR A 253 11.79 48.63 11.65
C THR A 253 12.10 48.18 13.06
N ARG A 254 13.40 48.10 13.43
CA ARG A 254 14.01 48.43 14.72
C ARG A 254 15.45 47.92 14.71
N GLY A 255 16.45 48.71 14.92
CA GLY A 255 16.86 49.82 15.72
C GLY A 255 18.33 49.70 15.97
N GLY A 256 19.06 50.81 15.76
CA GLY A 256 20.20 51.19 16.55
C GLY A 256 21.57 50.58 16.28
N GLY A 257 22.48 51.35 15.71
CA GLY A 257 23.91 51.08 15.69
C GLY A 257 24.67 52.04 14.83
N THR A 258 25.10 53.19 15.43
CA THR A 258 25.98 54.20 14.88
C THR A 258 27.33 53.64 14.46
N THR A 259 27.81 53.95 13.25
CA THR A 259 29.24 54.13 12.94
C THR A 259 29.42 55.04 11.74
N THR A 260 30.25 56.01 11.92
CA THR A 260 30.79 57.13 11.16
C THR A 260 31.20 56.84 9.71
N PRO A 261 31.07 57.85 8.79
CA PRO A 261 31.58 57.73 7.43
C PRO A 261 33.08 58.20 7.36
N PRO A 262 33.86 57.62 6.45
CA PRO A 262 35.20 58.13 6.15
C PRO A 262 35.18 59.31 5.14
N PRO A 263 36.21 60.12 5.11
CA PRO A 263 36.22 61.41 4.48
C PRO A 263 36.42 61.37 2.95
N THR A 264 35.77 62.29 2.31
CA THR A 264 35.98 62.74 0.91
C THR A 264 37.38 63.29 0.72
N ASP A 265 38.08 62.86 -0.32
CA ASP A 265 39.20 63.62 -0.86
C ASP A 265 38.91 64.07 -2.30
N ARG A 266 39.32 65.35 -2.52
CA ARG A 266 39.00 66.18 -3.67
C ARG A 266 39.99 65.98 -4.79
N ASN A 267 39.44 66.02 -5.98
CA ASN A 267 40.10 66.37 -7.27
C ASN A 267 40.89 67.66 -7.17
N PRO A 268 41.91 67.97 -8.03
CA PRO A 268 41.55 68.72 -9.30
C PRO A 268 42.29 68.22 -10.54
N ALA A 269 41.57 68.52 -11.63
CA ALA A 269 42.08 68.52 -12.98
C ALA A 269 43.24 69.60 -13.21
N PRO A 270 43.95 69.63 -14.37
CA PRO A 270 43.35 70.05 -15.61
C PRO A 270 43.24 69.05 -16.74
#